data_9674c8080fdc20e20ad6125f0facfd03
#
_entry.id   9674c8080fdc20e20ad6125f0facfd03
#
_cell.length_a   1.000
_cell.length_b   1.000
_cell.length_c   1.000
_cell.angle_alpha   90.00
_cell.angle_beta   90.00
_cell.angle_gamma   90.00
#
_symmetry.space_group_name_H-M   'P 1'
#
loop_
_entity.id
_entity.type
_entity.pdbx_description
1 polymer ?
#
loop_
_entity_poly.entity_id
_entity_poly.type
_entity_poly.pdbx_seq_one_letter_code
_entity_poly.pdbx_strand_id
1 'polypeptide(L)'
;GSIKVDDTIVGLKVFRDNLFIFCENRIFKLGGSSSSDFAIVPVTRNIGCINGNTIQEFAGDLIFLGPDGLRTIAGTASIGDVELGTISANVQSLFDKNISSSSKFDSVVITDKTQYRIFFTKSNVGENQTKGVICVLKGTKFEFSEIQGIRPACTDSFVSEGNVIVLH
;
A
#
# COMPACT_ATOMS: atom_id res chain seq x y z
N GLY A 1 -13.13 24.86 8.52
CA GLY A 1 -12.38 25.00 7.27
C GLY A 1 -12.41 23.70 6.47
N SER A 2 -12.28 23.78 5.16
CA SER A 2 -12.16 22.63 4.28
C SER A 2 -10.90 22.78 3.43
N ILE A 3 -10.20 21.69 3.20
CA ILE A 3 -9.06 21.62 2.31
C ILE A 3 -9.46 20.79 1.10
N LYS A 4 -9.23 21.33 -0.10
CA LYS A 4 -9.57 20.63 -1.35
C LYS A 4 -8.31 20.05 -1.99
N VAL A 5 -8.43 18.85 -2.50
CA VAL A 5 -7.47 18.22 -3.41
C VAL A 5 -8.15 18.00 -4.76
N ASP A 6 -7.41 18.26 -5.85
CA ASP A 6 -7.94 18.15 -7.22
C ASP A 6 -7.74 16.73 -7.78
N ASP A 7 -8.07 15.70 -6.99
CA ASP A 7 -7.96 14.29 -7.38
C ASP A 7 -8.87 13.44 -6.49
N THR A 8 -9.22 12.24 -6.93
CA THR A 8 -10.05 11.30 -6.16
C THR A 8 -9.27 10.72 -5.00
N ILE A 9 -9.73 10.94 -3.77
CA ILE A 9 -9.10 10.37 -2.58
C ILE A 9 -9.47 8.88 -2.48
N VAL A 10 -8.47 8.01 -2.41
CA VAL A 10 -8.62 6.56 -2.24
C VAL A 10 -8.26 6.07 -0.83
N GLY A 11 -7.48 6.84 -0.09
CA GLY A 11 -7.13 6.48 1.28
C GLY A 11 -6.45 7.60 2.07
N LEU A 12 -6.54 7.47 3.38
CA LEU A 12 -5.92 8.38 4.34
C LEU A 12 -5.11 7.56 5.34
N LYS A 13 -3.90 7.99 5.65
CA LYS A 13 -3.07 7.32 6.67
C LYS A 13 -2.26 8.35 7.45
N VAL A 14 -2.33 8.30 8.76
CA VAL A 14 -1.43 9.04 9.64
C VAL A 14 -0.13 8.27 9.78
N PHE A 15 0.99 8.93 9.55
CA PHE A 15 2.32 8.36 9.70
C PHE A 15 3.33 9.44 10.06
N ARG A 16 4.12 9.22 11.12
CA ARG A 16 5.13 10.17 11.63
C ARG A 16 4.59 11.60 11.74
N ASP A 17 3.50 11.75 12.50
CA ASP A 17 2.84 13.04 12.79
C ASP A 17 2.33 13.82 11.57
N ASN A 18 2.22 13.16 10.41
CA ASN A 18 1.66 13.75 9.22
C ASN A 18 0.48 12.89 8.71
N LEU A 19 -0.53 13.55 8.15
CA LEU A 19 -1.59 12.87 7.43
C LEU A 19 -1.21 12.76 5.95
N PHE A 20 -1.07 11.54 5.47
CA PHE A 20 -0.91 11.25 4.04
C PHE A 20 -2.27 11.06 3.39
N ILE A 21 -2.50 11.75 2.28
CA ILE A 21 -3.71 11.72 1.47
C ILE A 21 -3.35 11.04 0.16
N PHE A 22 -3.79 9.79 0.01
CA PHE A 22 -3.56 9.01 -1.19
C PHE A 22 -4.72 9.23 -2.17
N CYS A 23 -4.39 9.70 -3.36
CA CYS A 23 -5.34 9.86 -4.45
C CYS A 23 -5.03 8.88 -5.60
N GLU A 24 -5.91 8.83 -6.60
CA GLU A 24 -5.74 7.94 -7.75
C GLU A 24 -4.47 8.23 -8.55
N ASN A 25 -4.09 9.51 -8.68
CA ASN A 25 -2.95 9.91 -9.53
C ASN A 25 -1.83 10.60 -8.77
N ARG A 26 -2.01 10.96 -7.51
CA ARG A 26 -1.01 11.70 -6.71
C ARG A 26 -1.15 11.44 -5.22
N ILE A 27 -0.14 11.82 -4.47
CA ILE A 27 -0.13 11.68 -3.01
C ILE A 27 0.24 13.04 -2.41
N PHE A 28 -0.46 13.43 -1.37
CA PHE A 28 -0.20 14.64 -0.62
C PHE A 28 0.12 14.33 0.83
N LYS A 29 0.80 15.25 1.46
CA LYS A 29 1.03 15.27 2.90
C LYS A 29 0.42 16.53 3.49
N LEU A 30 -0.42 16.38 4.49
CA LEU A 30 -0.90 17.47 5.33
C LEU A 30 0.00 17.54 6.58
N GLY A 31 0.65 18.66 6.76
CA GLY A 31 1.37 19.02 7.98
C GLY A 31 0.72 20.18 8.66
N GLY A 32 1.13 20.45 9.91
CA GLY A 32 0.61 21.51 10.75
C GLY A 32 0.10 20.98 12.07
N SER A 33 0.04 21.86 13.08
CA SER A 33 -0.40 21.55 14.43
C SER A 33 -1.77 22.16 14.77
N SER A 34 -2.27 23.06 13.96
CA SER A 34 -3.56 23.72 14.15
C SER A 34 -4.22 24.07 12.82
N SER A 35 -5.50 24.41 12.86
CA SER A 35 -6.26 24.79 11.66
C SER A 35 -5.74 26.06 10.96
N SER A 36 -4.90 26.83 11.62
CA SER A 36 -4.32 28.06 11.06
C SER A 36 -3.00 27.83 10.31
N ASP A 37 -2.33 26.70 10.55
CA ASP A 37 -1.03 26.37 9.97
C ASP A 37 -1.05 25.11 9.11
N PHE A 38 -2.23 24.49 8.90
CA PHE A 38 -2.35 23.35 8.02
C PHE A 38 -1.93 23.68 6.59
N ALA A 39 -0.97 22.93 6.07
CA ALA A 39 -0.48 23.04 4.71
C ALA A 39 -0.47 21.68 4.02
N ILE A 40 -1.01 21.63 2.81
CA ILE A 40 -0.92 20.46 1.93
C ILE A 40 0.31 20.62 1.03
N VAL A 41 1.17 19.62 1.06
CA VAL A 41 2.36 19.54 0.21
C VAL A 41 2.28 18.28 -0.65
N PRO A 42 2.51 18.37 -1.97
CA PRO A 42 2.56 17.19 -2.80
C PRO A 42 3.79 16.34 -2.45
N VAL A 43 3.57 15.04 -2.26
CA VAL A 43 4.62 14.02 -2.15
C VAL A 43 4.94 13.47 -3.52
N THR A 44 3.90 13.24 -4.32
CA THR A 44 4.00 12.83 -5.72
C THR A 44 3.03 13.66 -6.56
N ARG A 45 3.31 13.78 -7.87
CA ARG A 45 2.43 14.48 -8.81
C ARG A 45 1.83 13.56 -9.88
N ASN A 46 2.47 12.43 -10.15
CA ASN A 46 2.09 11.50 -11.22
C ASN A 46 1.99 10.05 -10.75
N ILE A 47 2.10 9.81 -9.44
CA ILE A 47 2.02 8.47 -8.85
C ILE A 47 1.00 8.51 -7.74
N GLY A 48 -0.06 7.76 -7.93
CA GLY A 48 -1.13 7.59 -6.95
C GLY A 48 -1.21 6.19 -6.39
N CYS A 49 -2.31 5.91 -5.70
CA CYS A 49 -2.60 4.62 -5.08
C CYS A 49 -3.85 4.01 -5.73
N ILE A 50 -3.78 2.74 -6.08
CA ILE A 50 -4.91 2.03 -6.71
C ILE A 50 -6.05 1.80 -5.71
N ASN A 51 -5.71 1.45 -4.46
CA ASN A 51 -6.72 1.10 -3.47
C ASN A 51 -6.23 1.36 -2.05
N GLY A 52 -7.04 2.05 -1.24
CA GLY A 52 -6.73 2.42 0.14
C GLY A 52 -6.47 1.22 1.08
N ASN A 53 -7.09 0.05 0.82
CA ASN A 53 -6.85 -1.15 1.63
C ASN A 53 -5.45 -1.74 1.48
N THR A 54 -4.66 -1.21 0.53
CA THR A 54 -3.27 -1.64 0.33
C THR A 54 -2.26 -0.78 1.08
N ILE A 55 -2.71 0.31 1.72
CA ILE A 55 -1.86 1.25 2.44
C ILE A 55 -1.59 0.72 3.85
N GLN A 56 -0.36 0.33 4.11
CA GLN A 56 0.06 -0.20 5.41
C GLN A 56 1.36 0.46 5.89
N GLU A 57 1.53 0.51 7.21
CA GLU A 57 2.84 0.80 7.80
C GLU A 57 3.66 -0.49 7.80
N PHE A 58 4.80 -0.46 7.12
CA PHE A 58 5.67 -1.60 6.95
C PHE A 58 7.14 -1.20 6.94
N ALA A 59 7.95 -1.87 7.74
CA ALA A 59 9.39 -1.64 7.80
C ALA A 59 9.79 -0.17 8.06
N GLY A 60 9.00 0.54 8.86
CA GLY A 60 9.24 1.95 9.20
C GLY A 60 8.90 2.95 8.09
N ASP A 61 8.16 2.54 7.08
CA ASP A 61 7.65 3.38 5.99
C ASP A 61 6.17 3.04 5.71
N LEU A 62 5.51 3.81 4.84
CA LEU A 62 4.21 3.45 4.29
C LEU A 62 4.42 2.73 2.96
N ILE A 63 3.91 1.49 2.88
CA ILE A 63 3.83 0.71 1.64
C ILE A 63 2.42 0.83 1.05
N PHE A 64 2.31 0.88 -0.26
CA PHE A 64 1.03 0.96 -0.98
C PHE A 64 1.13 0.37 -2.39
N LEU A 65 -0.02 0.06 -2.99
CA LEU A 65 -0.11 -0.40 -4.36
C LEU A 65 -0.26 0.81 -5.30
N GLY A 66 0.77 1.07 -6.08
CA GLY A 66 0.75 2.03 -7.19
C GLY A 66 0.27 1.38 -8.50
N PRO A 67 0.17 2.16 -9.59
CA PRO A 67 -0.31 1.67 -10.88
C PRO A 67 0.59 0.60 -11.50
N ASP A 68 1.83 0.54 -11.12
CA ASP A 68 2.87 -0.35 -11.64
C ASP A 68 3.43 -1.34 -10.60
N GLY A 69 2.81 -1.46 -9.43
CA GLY A 69 3.20 -2.40 -8.38
C GLY A 69 3.37 -1.76 -7.00
N LEU A 70 4.05 -2.45 -6.10
CA LEU A 70 4.26 -1.96 -4.74
C LEU A 70 5.31 -0.85 -4.68
N ARG A 71 5.00 0.17 -3.89
CA ARG A 71 5.84 1.35 -3.67
C ARG A 71 5.89 1.71 -2.19
N THR A 72 6.89 2.49 -1.79
CA THR A 72 6.98 3.08 -0.47
C THR A 72 7.02 4.60 -0.53
N ILE A 73 6.58 5.27 0.53
CA ILE A 73 6.56 6.74 0.58
C ILE A 73 7.98 7.31 0.60
N ALA A 74 8.91 6.75 1.39
CA ALA A 74 10.28 7.26 1.45
C ALA A 74 11.01 7.04 0.12
N GLY A 75 10.83 5.90 -0.53
CA GLY A 75 11.34 5.65 -1.87
C GLY A 75 10.78 6.65 -2.87
N THR A 76 9.50 6.94 -2.78
CA THR A 76 8.79 7.86 -3.68
C THR A 76 9.19 9.33 -3.43
N ALA A 77 9.42 9.74 -2.19
CA ALA A 77 9.78 11.12 -1.84
C ALA A 77 11.25 11.48 -2.14
N SER A 78 12.15 10.48 -2.17
CA SER A 78 13.60 10.74 -2.25
C SER A 78 14.11 11.06 -3.65
N ILE A 79 13.37 10.74 -4.71
CA ILE A 79 13.85 10.79 -6.09
C ILE A 79 13.12 11.84 -6.95
N GLY A 80 12.11 12.54 -6.40
CA GLY A 80 11.25 13.42 -7.19
C GLY A 80 10.36 12.61 -8.16
N ASP A 81 9.63 13.28 -9.03
CA ASP A 81 8.65 12.65 -9.97
C ASP A 81 9.28 11.75 -11.07
N VAL A 82 10.54 11.37 -10.95
CA VAL A 82 11.24 10.57 -11.96
C VAL A 82 11.21 9.11 -11.55
N GLU A 83 10.72 8.25 -12.46
CA GLU A 83 10.72 6.78 -12.43
C GLU A 83 11.19 6.14 -11.12
N LEU A 84 10.35 6.25 -10.13
CA LEU A 84 10.62 5.65 -8.84
C LEU A 84 10.48 4.16 -8.98
N GLY A 85 11.58 3.47 -8.86
CA GLY A 85 11.59 2.03 -8.89
C GLY A 85 10.51 1.47 -7.96
N THR A 86 9.55 0.79 -8.52
CA THR A 86 8.66 -0.05 -7.73
C THR A 86 9.54 -1.02 -6.96
N ILE A 87 9.28 -1.21 -5.67
CA ILE A 87 10.01 -2.22 -4.90
C ILE A 87 9.77 -3.63 -5.45
N SER A 88 8.69 -3.82 -6.20
CA SER A 88 8.28 -5.08 -6.85
C SER A 88 8.77 -5.25 -8.29
N ALA A 89 9.73 -4.46 -8.76
CA ALA A 89 10.21 -4.50 -10.15
C ALA A 89 10.66 -5.90 -10.61
N ASN A 90 11.28 -6.67 -9.74
CA ASN A 90 11.72 -8.05 -10.04
C ASN A 90 10.58 -9.05 -10.27
N VAL A 91 9.37 -8.70 -9.87
CA VAL A 91 8.15 -9.53 -10.01
C VAL A 91 7.04 -8.76 -10.71
N GLN A 92 7.40 -7.79 -11.54
CA GLN A 92 6.48 -6.86 -12.20
C GLN A 92 5.34 -7.55 -12.94
N SER A 93 5.62 -8.62 -13.70
CA SER A 93 4.63 -9.35 -14.44
C SER A 93 3.51 -9.97 -13.56
N LEU A 94 3.83 -10.29 -12.30
CA LEU A 94 2.86 -10.78 -11.34
C LEU A 94 1.90 -9.66 -10.92
N PHE A 95 2.41 -8.44 -10.73
CA PHE A 95 1.60 -7.28 -10.38
C PHE A 95 0.74 -6.81 -11.56
N ASP A 96 1.31 -6.60 -12.74
CA ASP A 96 0.60 -6.13 -13.93
C ASP A 96 -0.63 -7.00 -14.24
N LYS A 97 -0.43 -8.33 -14.23
CA LYS A 97 -1.50 -9.29 -14.48
C LYS A 97 -2.60 -9.24 -13.43
N ASN A 98 -2.22 -9.08 -12.16
CA ASN A 98 -3.19 -9.09 -11.07
C ASN A 98 -3.86 -7.72 -10.88
N ILE A 99 -3.16 -6.61 -11.06
CA ILE A 99 -3.74 -5.26 -11.02
C ILE A 99 -4.82 -5.12 -12.10
N SER A 100 -4.49 -5.46 -13.35
CA SER A 100 -5.42 -5.28 -14.48
C SER A 100 -6.65 -6.18 -14.44
N SER A 101 -6.58 -7.31 -13.74
CA SER A 101 -7.64 -8.33 -13.72
C SER A 101 -8.45 -8.41 -12.42
N SER A 102 -8.08 -7.65 -11.40
CA SER A 102 -8.70 -7.71 -10.08
C SER A 102 -9.62 -6.52 -9.81
N SER A 103 -10.68 -6.77 -9.08
CA SER A 103 -11.67 -5.76 -8.71
C SER A 103 -11.62 -5.41 -7.22
N LYS A 104 -10.98 -6.26 -6.42
CA LYS A 104 -10.81 -6.05 -4.98
C LYS A 104 -9.36 -6.30 -4.61
N PHE A 105 -8.85 -5.42 -3.75
CA PHE A 105 -7.53 -5.49 -3.16
C PHE A 105 -7.65 -5.45 -1.64
N ASP A 106 -6.83 -6.22 -0.97
CA ASP A 106 -6.74 -6.21 0.48
C ASP A 106 -5.31 -6.49 0.92
N SER A 107 -4.91 -6.02 2.11
CA SER A 107 -3.56 -6.23 2.59
C SER A 107 -3.47 -6.31 4.10
N VAL A 108 -2.45 -7.02 4.59
CA VAL A 108 -2.16 -7.14 6.01
C VAL A 108 -0.66 -7.16 6.25
N VAL A 109 -0.24 -6.57 7.37
CA VAL A 109 1.14 -6.64 7.85
C VAL A 109 1.23 -7.62 9.02
N ILE A 110 2.21 -8.51 8.97
CA ILE A 110 2.56 -9.43 10.05
C ILE A 110 3.90 -8.95 10.60
N THR A 111 3.85 -8.20 11.69
CA THR A 111 5.00 -7.45 12.22
C THR A 111 6.11 -8.35 12.74
N ASP A 112 5.79 -9.45 13.44
CA ASP A 112 6.75 -10.41 13.97
C ASP A 112 7.55 -11.13 12.88
N LYS A 113 6.99 -11.23 11.68
CA LYS A 113 7.62 -11.85 10.51
C LYS A 113 8.19 -10.85 9.52
N THR A 114 8.02 -9.56 9.78
CA THR A 114 8.38 -8.48 8.84
C THR A 114 7.83 -8.77 7.44
N GLN A 115 6.53 -9.10 7.37
CA GLN A 115 5.83 -9.46 6.14
C GLN A 115 4.70 -8.47 5.86
N TYR A 116 4.64 -8.01 4.63
CA TYR A 116 3.46 -7.40 4.04
C TYR A 116 2.84 -8.41 3.07
N ARG A 117 1.56 -8.69 3.22
CA ARG A 117 0.80 -9.57 2.33
C ARG A 117 -0.27 -8.76 1.61
N ILE A 118 -0.35 -8.93 0.30
CA ILE A 118 -1.39 -8.32 -0.53
C ILE A 118 -2.17 -9.40 -1.26
N PHE A 119 -3.48 -9.21 -1.36
CA PHE A 119 -4.40 -10.14 -2.01
C PHE A 119 -5.15 -9.45 -3.13
N PHE A 120 -5.29 -10.16 -4.24
CA PHE A 120 -5.93 -9.72 -5.46
C PHE A 120 -7.12 -10.62 -5.74
N THR A 121 -8.34 -10.09 -5.74
CA THR A 121 -9.56 -10.88 -5.94
C THR A 121 -10.26 -10.45 -7.22
N LYS A 122 -10.61 -11.42 -8.07
CA LYS A 122 -11.35 -11.20 -9.32
C LYS A 122 -12.85 -11.36 -9.08
N SER A 123 -13.67 -10.40 -9.54
CA SER A 123 -15.10 -10.38 -9.28
C SER A 123 -15.93 -11.43 -10.00
N ASN A 124 -15.49 -11.94 -11.14
CA ASN A 124 -16.34 -12.71 -12.07
C ASN A 124 -15.96 -14.17 -12.20
N VAL A 125 -15.10 -14.69 -11.36
CA VAL A 125 -14.63 -16.06 -11.46
C VAL A 125 -14.84 -16.73 -10.13
N GLY A 126 -15.48 -17.89 -10.13
CA GLY A 126 -15.80 -18.63 -8.91
C GLY A 126 -14.64 -18.69 -7.92
N GLU A 127 -14.92 -19.03 -6.71
CA GLU A 127 -14.11 -18.89 -5.47
C GLU A 127 -12.60 -19.20 -5.57
N ASN A 128 -12.10 -19.61 -6.73
CA ASN A 128 -10.77 -20.19 -6.91
C ASN A 128 -9.67 -19.24 -7.35
N GLN A 129 -9.91 -17.91 -7.44
CA GLN A 129 -8.94 -17.01 -8.07
C GLN A 129 -8.50 -15.79 -7.25
N THR A 130 -8.46 -15.90 -5.95
CA THR A 130 -7.69 -14.96 -5.14
C THR A 130 -6.22 -15.33 -5.26
N LYS A 131 -5.41 -14.36 -5.67
CA LYS A 131 -3.95 -14.46 -5.67
C LYS A 131 -3.41 -13.61 -4.54
N GLY A 132 -2.34 -14.06 -3.92
CA GLY A 132 -1.67 -13.30 -2.89
C GLY A 132 -0.17 -13.22 -3.15
N VAL A 133 0.42 -12.14 -2.69
CA VAL A 133 1.88 -11.92 -2.73
C VAL A 133 2.35 -11.54 -1.33
N ILE A 134 3.42 -12.21 -0.89
CA ILE A 134 4.16 -11.84 0.31
C ILE A 134 5.34 -10.98 -0.11
N CYS A 135 5.50 -9.84 0.55
CA CYS A 135 6.70 -9.02 0.50
C CYS A 135 7.39 -9.10 1.87
N VAL A 136 8.66 -9.43 1.89
CA VAL A 136 9.50 -9.51 3.10
C VAL A 136 10.69 -8.57 2.93
N LEU A 137 10.99 -7.79 3.97
CA LEU A 137 12.23 -7.02 4.00
C LEU A 137 13.33 -7.85 4.66
N LYS A 138 14.39 -8.16 3.92
CA LYS A 138 15.62 -8.80 4.42
C LYS A 138 16.80 -7.83 4.30
N GLY A 139 17.23 -7.30 5.43
CA GLY A 139 18.22 -6.23 5.44
C GLY A 139 17.68 -4.98 4.72
N THR A 140 18.21 -4.68 3.55
CA THR A 140 17.78 -3.54 2.70
C THR A 140 17.04 -3.97 1.44
N LYS A 141 16.80 -5.27 1.25
CA LYS A 141 16.19 -5.81 0.03
C LYS A 141 14.80 -6.35 0.29
N PHE A 142 13.90 -6.08 -0.64
CA PHE A 142 12.57 -6.67 -0.67
C PHE A 142 12.61 -8.00 -1.44
N GLU A 143 12.08 -9.04 -0.83
CA GLU A 143 11.89 -10.35 -1.44
C GLU A 143 10.39 -10.65 -1.57
N PHE A 144 10.01 -11.34 -2.63
CA PHE A 144 8.62 -11.61 -2.96
C PHE A 144 8.36 -13.10 -3.16
N SER A 145 7.19 -13.55 -2.70
CA SER A 145 6.70 -14.92 -2.89
C SER A 145 5.19 -14.90 -3.18
N GLU A 146 4.72 -15.82 -4.01
CA GLU A 146 3.28 -16.00 -4.25
C GLU A 146 2.63 -16.78 -3.10
N ILE A 147 1.43 -16.36 -2.69
CA ILE A 147 0.60 -17.08 -1.72
C ILE A 147 -0.37 -17.96 -2.49
N GLN A 148 -0.45 -19.22 -2.09
CA GLN A 148 -1.42 -20.17 -2.63
C GLN A 148 -2.32 -20.72 -1.53
N GLY A 149 -3.58 -21.00 -1.86
CA GLY A 149 -4.53 -21.67 -0.96
C GLY A 149 -5.21 -20.78 0.07
N ILE A 150 -4.85 -19.51 0.19
CA ILE A 150 -5.50 -18.53 1.08
C ILE A 150 -6.40 -17.62 0.23
N ARG A 151 -7.68 -17.49 0.63
CA ARG A 151 -8.70 -16.72 -0.10
C ARG A 151 -9.44 -15.81 0.85
N PRO A 152 -8.83 -14.72 1.32
CA PRO A 152 -9.47 -13.85 2.27
C PRO A 152 -10.59 -13.03 1.64
N ALA A 153 -11.68 -12.87 2.37
CA ALA A 153 -12.69 -11.86 2.06
C ALA A 153 -12.26 -10.48 2.54
N CYS A 154 -11.55 -10.45 3.66
CA CYS A 154 -10.85 -9.30 4.24
C CYS A 154 -9.68 -9.82 5.08
N THR A 155 -8.73 -8.96 5.39
CA THR A 155 -7.57 -9.33 6.21
C THR A 155 -7.33 -8.31 7.30
N ASP A 156 -6.92 -8.78 8.45
CA ASP A 156 -6.47 -7.94 9.57
C ASP A 156 -5.43 -8.69 10.39
N SER A 157 -4.68 -7.95 11.19
CA SER A 157 -3.73 -8.53 12.15
C SER A 157 -3.73 -7.74 13.45
N PHE A 158 -3.61 -8.46 14.56
CA PHE A 158 -3.49 -7.85 15.88
C PHE A 158 -2.53 -8.66 16.76
N VAL A 159 -2.01 -8.02 17.79
CA VAL A 159 -1.14 -8.66 18.78
C VAL A 159 -1.98 -9.07 19.99
N SER A 160 -1.93 -10.36 20.34
CA SER A 160 -2.56 -10.89 21.54
C SER A 160 -1.55 -11.77 22.28
N GLU A 161 -1.34 -11.49 23.57
CA GLU A 161 -0.42 -12.26 24.44
C GLU A 161 0.99 -12.44 23.84
N GLY A 162 1.51 -11.41 23.16
CA GLY A 162 2.82 -11.44 22.52
C GLY A 162 2.87 -12.17 21.16
N ASN A 163 1.75 -12.69 20.68
CA ASN A 163 1.66 -13.34 19.38
C ASN A 163 0.90 -12.47 18.38
N VAL A 164 1.34 -12.47 17.13
CA VAL A 164 0.61 -11.84 16.04
C VAL A 164 -0.42 -12.82 15.49
N ILE A 165 -1.69 -12.44 15.59
CA ILE A 165 -2.82 -13.20 15.03
C ILE A 165 -3.22 -12.54 13.72
N VAL A 166 -3.34 -13.35 12.66
CA VAL A 166 -3.77 -12.91 11.34
C VAL A 166 -5.15 -13.47 11.05
N LEU A 167 -6.08 -12.61 10.72
CA LEU A 167 -7.43 -12.97 10.26
C LEU A 167 -7.47 -12.94 8.72
N HIS A 168 -8.19 -13.89 8.14
CA HIS A 168 -8.37 -14.03 6.70
C HIS A 168 -9.83 -14.21 6.33
#